data_b159747c5cfd14e25552380ba0969b01
#
_entry.id   b159747c5cfd14e25552380ba0969b01
#
_cell.length_a   1.000
_cell.length_b   1.000
_cell.length_c   1.000
_cell.angle_alpha   90.00
_cell.angle_beta   90.00
_cell.angle_gamma   90.00
#
_symmetry.space_group_name_H-M   'P 1'
#
loop_
_entity.id
_entity.type
_entity.pdbx_description
1 polymer ?
#
loop_
_entity_poly.entity_id
_entity_poly.type
_entity_poly.pdbx_seq_one_letter_code
_entity_poly.pdbx_strand_id
1 'polypeptide(L)'
;IDEKVLKDYSKNWKKPSVAKDLFKYDKEDADTKVRMLFQPRGAQIEALYALEQTREDGATKGLVQAATGVGKTYLAAFDSVKFKRVLFVAHREEILKQAAESFRNVRNSDDYGFFMGEVKDTDKSLIFASVASLGKKEYLNNKYFEKDYFDYIVIDEFHHAVSSQYQNIIEYFTPKFLLGLTATPERMDSKNIYELCDYNVPFEIGLKE
;
A
#
# COMPACT_ATOMS: atom_id res chain seq x y z
N ILE A 1 1.48 -6.82 -22.02
CA ILE A 1 2.83 -7.14 -21.46
C ILE A 1 3.20 -8.53 -21.94
N ASP A 2 4.46 -8.74 -22.37
CA ASP A 2 4.93 -10.05 -22.83
C ASP A 2 4.99 -11.05 -21.66
N GLU A 3 4.38 -12.23 -21.84
CA GLU A 3 4.31 -13.29 -20.83
C GLU A 3 5.72 -13.74 -20.37
N LYS A 4 6.70 -13.67 -21.24
CA LYS A 4 8.10 -13.99 -20.92
C LYS A 4 8.69 -12.99 -19.94
N VAL A 5 8.43 -11.70 -20.14
CA VAL A 5 8.88 -10.62 -19.25
C VAL A 5 8.27 -10.78 -17.85
N LEU A 6 6.99 -11.13 -17.78
CA LEU A 6 6.32 -11.36 -16.50
C LEU A 6 6.85 -12.59 -15.77
N LYS A 7 7.15 -13.68 -16.50
CA LYS A 7 7.78 -14.88 -15.92
C LYS A 7 9.16 -14.59 -15.38
N ASP A 8 9.97 -13.82 -16.09
CA ASP A 8 11.31 -13.45 -15.63
C ASP A 8 11.23 -12.47 -14.44
N TYR A 9 10.31 -11.53 -14.45
CA TYR A 9 10.06 -10.64 -13.31
C TYR A 9 9.64 -11.44 -12.06
N SER A 10 8.68 -12.37 -12.20
CA SER A 10 8.23 -13.23 -11.10
C SER A 10 9.34 -14.09 -10.50
N LYS A 11 10.23 -14.65 -11.32
CA LYS A 11 11.38 -15.44 -10.86
C LYS A 11 12.41 -14.60 -10.11
N ASN A 12 12.59 -13.35 -10.55
CA ASN A 12 13.57 -12.43 -10.00
C ASN A 12 13.02 -11.56 -8.88
N TRP A 13 11.69 -11.59 -8.65
CA TRP A 13 11.10 -10.86 -7.55
C TRP A 13 11.63 -11.40 -6.21
N LYS A 14 12.49 -10.61 -5.58
CA LYS A 14 13.08 -10.91 -4.28
C LYS A 14 12.71 -9.81 -3.31
N LYS A 15 12.40 -10.19 -2.07
CA LYS A 15 12.34 -9.21 -0.99
C LYS A 15 13.66 -8.44 -0.97
N PRO A 16 13.65 -7.10 -0.90
CA PRO A 16 14.87 -6.32 -0.76
C PRO A 16 15.71 -6.79 0.44
N SER A 17 17.03 -6.68 0.33
CA SER A 17 18.01 -7.22 1.29
C SER A 17 17.90 -6.68 2.73
N VAL A 18 17.15 -5.61 2.96
CA VAL A 18 16.84 -5.12 4.32
C VAL A 18 16.16 -6.18 5.19
N ALA A 19 15.49 -7.15 4.58
CA ALA A 19 14.91 -8.30 5.29
C ALA A 19 15.94 -9.38 5.69
N LYS A 20 17.15 -9.37 5.15
CA LYS A 20 18.15 -10.41 5.43
C LYS A 20 18.81 -10.27 6.80
N ASP A 21 18.89 -9.05 7.35
CA ASP A 21 19.52 -8.84 8.65
C ASP A 21 18.63 -9.26 9.82
N LEU A 22 17.33 -9.39 9.61
CA LEU A 22 16.38 -9.88 10.63
C LEU A 22 16.38 -11.41 10.78
N PHE A 23 16.90 -12.16 9.81
CA PHE A 23 16.96 -13.63 9.86
C PHE A 23 18.14 -14.18 10.70
N LYS A 24 19.02 -13.35 11.24
CA LYS A 24 20.19 -13.81 11.99
C LYS A 24 19.92 -14.13 13.47
N TYR A 25 18.75 -13.79 14.01
CA TYR A 25 18.49 -13.91 15.46
C TYR A 25 17.62 -15.09 15.90
N ASP A 26 16.97 -15.83 15.01
CA ASP A 26 16.08 -16.94 15.37
C ASP A 26 16.71 -18.31 15.01
N LYS A 27 17.76 -18.72 15.73
CA LYS A 27 18.34 -20.06 15.60
C LYS A 27 17.94 -21.04 16.70
N GLU A 28 17.08 -20.66 17.63
CA GLU A 28 16.74 -21.52 18.78
C GLU A 28 15.25 -21.54 19.09
N ASP A 29 14.40 -22.03 18.19
CA ASP A 29 13.13 -22.60 18.59
C ASP A 29 12.66 -23.63 17.54
N ALA A 30 12.61 -24.90 17.97
CA ALA A 30 12.29 -26.06 17.17
C ALA A 30 10.79 -26.20 16.80
N ASP A 31 10.03 -25.13 16.89
CA ASP A 31 8.63 -25.03 16.47
C ASP A 31 8.45 -24.01 15.34
N THR A 32 9.41 -24.05 14.41
CA THR A 32 9.34 -23.21 13.21
C THR A 32 8.22 -23.71 12.33
N LYS A 33 6.98 -23.27 12.58
CA LYS A 33 5.96 -23.20 11.53
C LYS A 33 6.65 -22.62 10.32
N VAL A 34 6.80 -23.42 9.26
CA VAL A 34 7.30 -22.96 7.96
C VAL A 34 6.46 -21.74 7.59
N ARG A 35 6.97 -20.54 7.86
CA ARG A 35 6.31 -19.30 7.49
C ARG A 35 6.25 -19.35 5.98
N MET A 36 5.05 -19.59 5.45
CA MET A 36 4.83 -19.56 4.00
C MET A 36 5.39 -18.25 3.48
N LEU A 37 6.39 -18.34 2.63
CA LEU A 37 6.90 -17.16 1.92
C LEU A 37 5.78 -16.68 1.02
N PHE A 38 5.08 -15.63 1.45
CA PHE A 38 4.08 -14.99 0.64
C PHE A 38 4.74 -14.42 -0.62
N GLN A 39 4.25 -14.81 -1.77
CA GLN A 39 4.74 -14.36 -3.07
C GLN A 39 3.57 -13.87 -3.92
N PRO A 40 3.79 -12.84 -4.75
CA PRO A 40 2.78 -12.36 -5.68
C PRO A 40 2.39 -13.45 -6.68
N ARG A 41 1.11 -13.48 -7.09
CA ARG A 41 0.56 -14.49 -8.00
C ARG A 41 -0.36 -13.85 -9.03
N GLY A 42 -0.42 -14.46 -10.22
CA GLY A 42 -1.35 -14.06 -11.26
C GLY A 42 -1.28 -12.56 -11.58
N ALA A 43 -2.42 -11.90 -11.59
CA ALA A 43 -2.56 -10.48 -11.87
C ALA A 43 -1.74 -9.55 -10.95
N GLN A 44 -1.38 -10.00 -9.74
CA GLN A 44 -0.50 -9.22 -8.86
C GLN A 44 0.89 -9.02 -9.44
N ILE A 45 1.42 -10.00 -10.19
CA ILE A 45 2.74 -9.90 -10.84
C ILE A 45 2.71 -8.82 -11.91
N GLU A 46 1.67 -8.81 -12.73
CA GLU A 46 1.48 -7.79 -13.77
C GLU A 46 1.34 -6.39 -13.17
N ALA A 47 0.54 -6.26 -12.11
CA ALA A 47 0.33 -5.01 -11.42
C ALA A 47 1.61 -4.48 -10.77
N LEU A 48 2.40 -5.34 -10.12
CA LEU A 48 3.69 -4.96 -9.53
C LEU A 48 4.68 -4.50 -10.58
N TYR A 49 4.76 -5.20 -11.71
CA TYR A 49 5.60 -4.81 -12.83
C TYR A 49 5.18 -3.44 -13.37
N ALA A 50 3.88 -3.24 -13.61
CA ALA A 50 3.35 -1.97 -14.11
C ALA A 50 3.59 -0.81 -13.14
N LEU A 51 3.47 -1.03 -11.83
CA LEU A 51 3.79 -0.03 -10.81
C LEU A 51 5.29 0.33 -10.81
N GLU A 52 6.16 -0.65 -11.01
CA GLU A 52 7.60 -0.41 -11.09
C GLU A 52 7.94 0.44 -12.31
N GLN A 53 7.41 0.10 -13.49
CA GLN A 53 7.60 0.88 -14.71
C GLN A 53 7.06 2.32 -14.57
N THR A 54 5.88 2.47 -13.96
CA THR A 54 5.28 3.80 -13.70
C THR A 54 6.21 4.68 -12.85
N ARG A 55 6.86 4.11 -11.83
CA ARG A 55 7.86 4.83 -11.01
C ARG A 55 9.15 5.12 -11.76
N GLU A 56 9.64 4.20 -12.58
CA GLU A 56 10.82 4.40 -13.44
C GLU A 56 10.60 5.52 -14.45
N ASP A 57 9.38 5.69 -14.93
CA ASP A 57 8.96 6.81 -15.79
C ASP A 57 8.82 8.15 -15.03
N GLY A 58 9.10 8.15 -13.72
CA GLY A 58 9.12 9.35 -12.88
C GLY A 58 7.79 9.69 -12.20
N ALA A 59 6.77 8.84 -12.30
CA ALA A 59 5.50 9.09 -11.62
C ALA A 59 5.63 8.93 -10.09
N THR A 60 4.98 9.83 -9.34
CA THR A 60 4.92 9.81 -7.88
C THR A 60 3.57 9.34 -7.35
N LYS A 61 2.62 9.09 -8.24
CA LYS A 61 1.27 8.62 -7.92
C LYS A 61 0.82 7.59 -8.93
N GLY A 62 -0.03 6.67 -8.51
CA GLY A 62 -0.66 5.69 -9.40
C GLY A 62 -1.95 5.15 -8.81
N LEU A 63 -2.86 4.72 -9.69
CA LEU A 63 -4.14 4.10 -9.34
C LEU A 63 -4.14 2.65 -9.83
N VAL A 64 -4.37 1.71 -8.93
CA VAL A 64 -4.66 0.32 -9.28
C VAL A 64 -6.17 0.09 -9.17
N GLN A 65 -6.76 -0.20 -10.31
CA GLN A 65 -8.16 -0.53 -10.43
C GLN A 65 -8.29 -2.04 -10.61
N ALA A 66 -8.85 -2.72 -9.62
CA ALA A 66 -9.02 -4.16 -9.65
C ALA A 66 -10.25 -4.60 -8.87
N ALA A 67 -10.99 -5.56 -9.40
CA ALA A 67 -12.18 -6.11 -8.77
C ALA A 67 -11.91 -6.62 -7.35
N THR A 68 -12.96 -6.72 -6.54
CA THR A 68 -12.90 -7.37 -5.23
C THR A 68 -12.43 -8.82 -5.38
N GLY A 69 -11.57 -9.29 -4.47
CA GLY A 69 -11.03 -10.66 -4.51
C GLY A 69 -9.70 -10.83 -5.25
N VAL A 70 -9.24 -9.85 -6.02
CA VAL A 70 -7.90 -9.90 -6.68
C VAL A 70 -6.75 -9.78 -5.69
N GLY A 71 -7.02 -9.47 -4.42
CA GLY A 71 -6.00 -9.33 -3.39
C GLY A 71 -5.26 -8.00 -3.45
N LYS A 72 -5.99 -6.88 -3.66
CA LYS A 72 -5.44 -5.51 -3.70
C LYS A 72 -4.57 -5.17 -2.49
N THR A 73 -5.01 -5.57 -1.29
CA THR A 73 -4.27 -5.33 -0.05
C THR A 73 -2.93 -6.05 -0.04
N TYR A 74 -2.89 -7.32 -0.49
CA TYR A 74 -1.64 -8.07 -0.66
C TYR A 74 -0.75 -7.47 -1.75
N LEU A 75 -1.34 -6.99 -2.86
CA LEU A 75 -0.60 -6.26 -3.88
C LEU A 75 0.13 -5.05 -3.30
N ALA A 76 -0.58 -4.22 -2.53
CA ALA A 76 0.02 -3.07 -1.86
C ALA A 76 1.09 -3.50 -0.84
N ALA A 77 0.87 -4.59 -0.11
CA ALA A 77 1.85 -5.14 0.81
C ALA A 77 3.13 -5.59 0.09
N PHE A 78 3.02 -6.29 -1.05
CA PHE A 78 4.17 -6.68 -1.88
C PHE A 78 4.92 -5.47 -2.44
N ASP A 79 4.21 -4.48 -2.96
CA ASP A 79 4.82 -3.26 -3.50
C ASP A 79 5.52 -2.44 -2.41
N SER A 80 4.97 -2.46 -1.19
CA SER A 80 5.47 -1.71 -0.04
C SER A 80 6.85 -2.15 0.45
N VAL A 81 7.32 -3.36 0.11
CA VAL A 81 8.59 -3.89 0.64
C VAL A 81 9.82 -3.08 0.22
N LYS A 82 9.69 -2.28 -0.82
CA LYS A 82 10.74 -1.37 -1.33
C LYS A 82 10.88 -0.09 -0.49
N PHE A 83 9.90 0.20 0.38
CA PHE A 83 9.81 1.43 1.13
C PHE A 83 9.99 1.18 2.63
N LYS A 84 10.65 2.10 3.31
CA LYS A 84 10.95 1.96 4.74
C LYS A 84 9.73 2.28 5.60
N ARG A 85 9.07 3.42 5.34
CA ARG A 85 7.94 3.93 6.11
C ARG A 85 6.70 3.98 5.25
N VAL A 86 5.65 3.33 5.72
CA VAL A 86 4.41 3.11 4.96
C VAL A 86 3.20 3.56 5.76
N LEU A 87 2.32 4.30 5.12
CA LEU A 87 1.00 4.64 5.62
C LEU A 87 -0.07 3.91 4.79
N PHE A 88 -0.96 3.20 5.44
CA PHE A 88 -2.16 2.63 4.81
C PHE A 88 -3.40 3.31 5.38
N VAL A 89 -4.21 3.89 4.51
CA VAL A 89 -5.41 4.65 4.88
C VAL A 89 -6.66 3.95 4.37
N ALA A 90 -7.63 3.76 5.26
CA ALA A 90 -8.95 3.26 4.92
C ALA A 90 -10.02 3.91 5.82
N HIS A 91 -11.29 3.75 5.46
CA HIS A 91 -12.39 4.33 6.23
C HIS A 91 -12.92 3.42 7.34
N ARG A 92 -12.71 2.09 7.26
CA ARG A 92 -13.18 1.11 8.24
C ARG A 92 -12.02 0.51 9.03
N GLU A 93 -12.19 0.40 10.34
CA GLU A 93 -11.17 -0.18 11.23
C GLU A 93 -10.91 -1.66 10.95
N GLU A 94 -11.94 -2.43 10.54
CA GLU A 94 -11.80 -3.84 10.19
C GLU A 94 -10.87 -4.02 9.00
N ILE A 95 -10.97 -3.15 7.98
CA ILE A 95 -10.08 -3.15 6.81
C ILE A 95 -8.64 -2.87 7.24
N LEU A 96 -8.43 -1.91 8.16
CA LEU A 96 -7.11 -1.58 8.68
C LEU A 96 -6.45 -2.75 9.40
N LYS A 97 -7.22 -3.49 10.23
CA LYS A 97 -6.73 -4.67 10.94
C LYS A 97 -6.36 -5.80 9.97
N GLN A 98 -7.20 -6.06 8.96
CA GLN A 98 -6.92 -7.05 7.92
C GLN A 98 -5.71 -6.65 7.05
N ALA A 99 -5.56 -5.35 6.73
CA ALA A 99 -4.41 -4.85 6.01
C ALA A 99 -3.12 -5.01 6.84
N ALA A 100 -3.16 -4.70 8.14
CA ALA A 100 -2.03 -4.88 9.03
C ALA A 100 -1.53 -6.33 9.04
N GLU A 101 -2.44 -7.30 9.10
CA GLU A 101 -2.09 -8.72 9.02
C GLU A 101 -1.46 -9.08 7.67
N SER A 102 -2.02 -8.60 6.56
CA SER A 102 -1.46 -8.83 5.22
C SER A 102 -0.05 -8.26 5.07
N PHE A 103 0.18 -7.04 5.53
CA PHE A 103 1.49 -6.39 5.49
C PHE A 103 2.49 -7.06 6.43
N ARG A 104 2.06 -7.44 7.64
CA ARG A 104 2.87 -8.23 8.58
C ARG A 104 3.36 -9.52 7.94
N ASN A 105 2.47 -10.26 7.29
CA ASN A 105 2.80 -11.53 6.64
C ASN A 105 3.80 -11.34 5.48
N VAL A 106 3.58 -10.33 4.62
CA VAL A 106 4.44 -10.09 3.46
C VAL A 106 5.78 -9.52 3.88
N ARG A 107 5.80 -8.53 4.77
CA ARG A 107 7.03 -7.86 5.21
C ARG A 107 7.78 -8.66 6.28
N ASN A 108 7.13 -9.63 6.90
CA ASN A 108 7.65 -10.41 8.03
C ASN A 108 8.16 -9.48 9.16
N SER A 109 7.34 -8.49 9.52
CA SER A 109 7.68 -7.47 10.51
C SER A 109 6.49 -7.18 11.40
N ASP A 110 6.72 -7.10 12.71
CA ASP A 110 5.75 -6.71 13.71
C ASP A 110 5.87 -5.20 14.08
N ASP A 111 6.70 -4.43 13.34
CA ASP A 111 6.83 -2.99 13.54
C ASP A 111 5.72 -2.22 12.83
N TYR A 112 4.51 -2.38 13.35
CA TYR A 112 3.33 -1.67 12.88
C TYR A 112 2.49 -1.12 14.04
N GLY A 113 1.71 -0.10 13.75
CA GLY A 113 0.79 0.54 14.68
C GLY A 113 -0.45 1.08 13.99
N PHE A 114 -1.38 1.57 14.81
CA PHE A 114 -2.66 2.09 14.35
C PHE A 114 -2.82 3.57 14.71
N PHE A 115 -3.45 4.30 13.80
CA PHE A 115 -3.90 5.67 14.03
C PHE A 115 -5.42 5.75 13.79
N MET A 116 -6.20 5.26 14.75
CA MET A 116 -7.66 5.16 14.66
C MET A 116 -8.27 5.18 16.07
N GLY A 117 -9.52 5.65 16.19
CA GLY A 117 -10.20 5.74 17.48
C GLY A 117 -9.35 6.45 18.53
N GLU A 118 -9.13 5.82 19.66
CA GLU A 118 -8.28 6.31 20.76
C GLU A 118 -6.78 6.02 20.56
N VAL A 119 -6.43 5.09 19.66
CA VAL A 119 -5.04 4.71 19.39
C VAL A 119 -4.39 5.69 18.44
N LYS A 120 -3.21 6.20 18.79
CA LYS A 120 -2.47 7.21 18.04
C LYS A 120 -0.97 6.87 18.00
N ASP A 121 -0.63 5.69 17.45
CA ASP A 121 0.76 5.29 17.26
C ASP A 121 1.44 6.18 16.21
N THR A 122 2.65 6.64 16.50
CA THR A 122 3.42 7.55 15.63
C THR A 122 4.87 7.12 15.42
N ASP A 123 5.34 6.10 16.14
CA ASP A 123 6.74 5.66 16.18
C ASP A 123 7.03 4.38 15.38
N LYS A 124 6.05 3.91 14.59
CA LYS A 124 6.13 2.67 13.81
C LYS A 124 6.47 2.91 12.35
N SER A 125 7.15 1.95 11.73
CA SER A 125 7.46 2.02 10.31
C SER A 125 6.22 1.78 9.43
N LEU A 126 5.24 1.04 9.93
CA LEU A 126 3.95 0.81 9.27
C LEU A 126 2.84 1.41 10.12
N ILE A 127 2.10 2.36 9.59
CA ILE A 127 0.94 2.96 10.24
C ILE A 127 -0.32 2.65 9.42
N PHE A 128 -1.33 2.11 10.10
CA PHE A 128 -2.66 1.85 9.55
C PHE A 128 -3.63 2.88 10.16
N ALA A 129 -4.07 3.83 9.34
CA ALA A 129 -4.82 4.98 9.81
C ALA A 129 -6.24 5.01 9.26
N SER A 130 -7.22 5.29 10.13
CA SER A 130 -8.55 5.64 9.65
C SER A 130 -8.57 7.07 9.12
N VAL A 131 -9.23 7.27 7.98
CA VAL A 131 -9.41 8.61 7.42
C VAL A 131 -10.15 9.53 8.39
N ALA A 132 -11.10 8.98 9.16
CA ALA A 132 -11.85 9.73 10.18
C ALA A 132 -10.97 10.26 11.33
N SER A 133 -9.85 9.59 11.61
CA SER A 133 -8.86 10.07 12.60
C SER A 133 -7.81 10.94 11.93
N LEU A 134 -6.98 10.36 11.05
CA LEU A 134 -5.82 11.06 10.48
C LEU A 134 -6.21 12.23 9.57
N GLY A 135 -7.36 12.18 8.91
CA GLY A 135 -7.85 13.25 8.02
C GLY A 135 -8.28 14.55 8.71
N LYS A 136 -8.27 14.58 10.05
CA LYS A 136 -8.52 15.82 10.79
C LYS A 136 -7.27 16.69 10.80
N LYS A 137 -7.43 17.99 10.52
CA LYS A 137 -6.32 18.97 10.45
C LYS A 137 -5.48 19.04 11.73
N GLU A 138 -6.10 18.74 12.87
CA GLU A 138 -5.43 18.74 14.19
C GLU A 138 -4.32 17.68 14.31
N TYR A 139 -4.34 16.63 13.50
CA TYR A 139 -3.34 15.57 13.48
C TYR A 139 -2.31 15.71 12.35
N LEU A 140 -2.56 16.57 11.38
CA LEU A 140 -1.69 16.81 10.24
C LEU A 140 -0.70 17.92 10.54
N ASN A 141 0.28 17.63 11.38
CA ASN A 141 1.34 18.54 11.78
C ASN A 141 2.56 17.76 12.31
N ASN A 142 3.68 18.46 12.48
CA ASN A 142 4.96 17.86 12.87
C ASN A 142 4.99 17.26 14.29
N LYS A 143 3.97 17.51 15.12
CA LYS A 143 3.84 16.85 16.44
C LYS A 143 3.55 15.36 16.30
N TYR A 144 2.82 14.97 15.25
CA TYR A 144 2.47 13.59 14.97
C TYR A 144 3.35 13.01 13.88
N PHE A 145 3.39 13.64 12.71
CA PHE A 145 4.19 13.20 11.57
C PHE A 145 4.71 14.41 10.80
N GLU A 146 5.96 14.37 10.40
CA GLU A 146 6.50 15.30 9.40
C GLU A 146 5.89 15.02 8.02
N LYS A 147 5.91 16.01 7.12
CA LYS A 147 5.29 15.87 5.79
C LYS A 147 5.90 14.75 4.94
N ASP A 148 7.17 14.50 5.10
CA ASP A 148 7.96 13.47 4.39
C ASP A 148 8.19 12.21 5.24
N TYR A 149 7.46 12.05 6.35
CA TYR A 149 7.63 10.90 7.24
C TYR A 149 7.40 9.57 6.53
N PHE A 150 6.39 9.48 5.66
CA PHE A 150 6.07 8.28 4.92
C PHE A 150 6.69 8.30 3.52
N ASP A 151 7.43 7.26 3.18
CA ASP A 151 7.95 7.06 1.81
C ASP A 151 6.85 6.60 0.85
N TYR A 152 5.87 5.84 1.37
CA TYR A 152 4.83 5.19 0.60
C TYR A 152 3.49 5.33 1.29
N ILE A 153 2.49 5.82 0.57
CA ILE A 153 1.12 5.96 1.08
C ILE A 153 0.19 5.14 0.19
N VAL A 154 -0.60 4.29 0.83
CA VAL A 154 -1.68 3.52 0.19
C VAL A 154 -3.01 4.06 0.67
N ILE A 155 -3.89 4.39 -0.25
CA ILE A 155 -5.26 4.79 0.03
C ILE A 155 -6.19 3.75 -0.56
N ASP A 156 -6.85 3.01 0.32
CA ASP A 156 -7.87 2.03 -0.07
C ASP A 156 -9.20 2.74 -0.34
N GLU A 157 -10.03 2.12 -1.19
CA GLU A 157 -11.29 2.72 -1.63
C GLU A 157 -11.10 4.13 -2.21
N PHE A 158 -10.10 4.30 -3.08
CA PHE A 158 -9.64 5.61 -3.60
C PHE A 158 -10.75 6.42 -4.28
N HIS A 159 -11.87 5.79 -4.66
CA HIS A 159 -13.05 6.51 -5.16
C HIS A 159 -13.66 7.48 -4.14
N HIS A 160 -13.34 7.36 -2.85
CA HIS A 160 -13.69 8.33 -1.81
C HIS A 160 -12.68 9.47 -1.64
N ALA A 161 -11.56 9.46 -2.39
CA ALA A 161 -10.47 10.43 -2.21
C ALA A 161 -10.84 11.89 -2.49
N VAL A 162 -11.98 12.12 -3.14
CA VAL A 162 -12.53 13.48 -3.37
C VAL A 162 -13.09 14.12 -2.09
N SER A 163 -13.32 13.35 -1.02
CA SER A 163 -13.80 13.92 0.24
C SER A 163 -12.71 14.72 0.96
N SER A 164 -13.12 15.73 1.73
CA SER A 164 -12.19 16.68 2.37
C SER A 164 -11.17 16.02 3.30
N GLN A 165 -11.55 14.96 4.00
CA GLN A 165 -10.64 14.26 4.92
C GLN A 165 -9.52 13.50 4.18
N TYR A 166 -9.82 12.86 3.05
CA TYR A 166 -8.80 12.25 2.20
C TYR A 166 -7.91 13.31 1.56
N GLN A 167 -8.50 14.42 1.08
CA GLN A 167 -7.75 15.54 0.52
C GLN A 167 -6.76 16.13 1.52
N ASN A 168 -7.16 16.31 2.78
CA ASN A 168 -6.27 16.80 3.83
C ASN A 168 -5.03 15.93 3.97
N ILE A 169 -5.17 14.58 3.90
CA ILE A 169 -4.05 13.64 3.99
C ILE A 169 -3.16 13.75 2.75
N ILE A 170 -3.76 13.74 1.55
CA ILE A 170 -3.05 13.78 0.27
C ILE A 170 -2.26 15.09 0.11
N GLU A 171 -2.82 16.21 0.55
CA GLU A 171 -2.19 17.53 0.47
C GLU A 171 -1.10 17.74 1.53
N TYR A 172 -1.25 17.10 2.70
CA TYR A 172 -0.28 17.26 3.77
C TYR A 172 1.02 16.50 3.54
N PHE A 173 0.92 15.22 3.16
CA PHE A 173 2.10 14.36 3.01
C PHE A 173 2.76 14.47 1.64
N THR A 174 4.08 14.30 1.63
CA THR A 174 4.91 14.30 0.41
C THR A 174 5.66 12.97 0.26
N PRO A 175 4.96 11.85 0.01
CA PRO A 175 5.59 10.54 -0.13
C PRO A 175 6.40 10.45 -1.43
N LYS A 176 7.31 9.48 -1.52
CA LYS A 176 7.97 9.11 -2.77
C LYS A 176 6.97 8.53 -3.77
N PHE A 177 5.98 7.79 -3.28
CA PHE A 177 4.90 7.26 -4.11
C PHE A 177 3.59 7.15 -3.34
N LEU A 178 2.48 7.55 -3.97
CA LEU A 178 1.12 7.39 -3.47
C LEU A 178 0.38 6.41 -4.37
N LEU A 179 -0.12 5.31 -3.78
CA LEU A 179 -0.93 4.30 -4.44
C LEU A 179 -2.39 4.41 -4.04
N GLY A 180 -3.26 4.68 -5.00
CA GLY A 180 -4.70 4.51 -4.86
C GLY A 180 -5.14 3.10 -5.22
N LEU A 181 -5.98 2.48 -4.41
CA LEU A 181 -6.62 1.20 -4.70
C LEU A 181 -8.13 1.41 -4.84
N THR A 182 -8.73 0.89 -5.88
CA THR A 182 -10.19 0.93 -6.05
C THR A 182 -10.70 -0.33 -6.76
N ALA A 183 -11.94 -0.71 -6.49
CA ALA A 183 -12.58 -1.84 -7.17
C ALA A 183 -13.05 -1.43 -8.58
N THR A 184 -13.85 -0.38 -8.64
CA THR A 184 -14.31 0.26 -9.88
C THR A 184 -14.58 1.72 -9.56
N PRO A 185 -14.07 2.67 -10.34
CA PRO A 185 -14.48 4.05 -10.17
C PRO A 185 -15.97 4.15 -10.56
N GLU A 186 -16.81 4.64 -9.65
CA GLU A 186 -18.17 4.98 -10.01
C GLU A 186 -18.14 6.06 -11.11
N ARG A 187 -18.98 5.90 -12.12
CA ARG A 187 -18.96 6.69 -13.37
C ARG A 187 -19.10 8.21 -13.16
N MET A 188 -19.59 8.67 -12.01
CA MET A 188 -19.86 10.08 -11.77
C MET A 188 -18.66 10.88 -11.26
N ASP A 189 -17.71 10.25 -10.55
CA ASP A 189 -16.55 10.93 -9.94
C ASP A 189 -15.20 10.51 -10.55
N SER A 190 -15.21 9.66 -11.58
CA SER A 190 -14.00 9.07 -12.15
C SER A 190 -12.97 10.10 -12.61
N LYS A 191 -13.40 11.22 -13.20
CA LYS A 191 -12.50 12.27 -13.68
C LYS A 191 -11.64 12.87 -12.56
N ASN A 192 -12.25 13.19 -11.43
CA ASN A 192 -11.55 13.78 -10.30
C ASN A 192 -10.56 12.79 -9.65
N ILE A 193 -10.90 11.51 -9.63
CA ILE A 193 -10.05 10.45 -9.09
C ILE A 193 -8.80 10.25 -9.95
N TYR A 194 -8.95 10.27 -11.26
CA TYR A 194 -7.82 10.19 -12.19
C TYR A 194 -6.91 11.42 -12.09
N GLU A 195 -7.47 12.61 -11.92
CA GLU A 195 -6.68 13.84 -11.69
C GLU A 195 -5.83 13.73 -10.41
N LEU A 196 -6.38 13.17 -9.33
CA LEU A 196 -5.65 12.98 -8.07
C LEU A 196 -4.45 12.04 -8.18
N CYS A 197 -4.47 11.14 -9.17
CA CYS A 197 -3.36 10.22 -9.48
C CYS A 197 -2.56 10.66 -10.71
N ASP A 198 -2.66 11.94 -11.14
CA ASP A 198 -1.98 12.49 -12.31
C ASP A 198 -2.24 11.66 -13.58
N TYR A 199 -3.44 11.06 -13.70
CA TYR A 199 -3.86 10.12 -14.78
C TYR A 199 -3.00 8.86 -14.90
N ASN A 200 -2.19 8.53 -13.90
CA ASN A 200 -1.40 7.30 -13.89
C ASN A 200 -2.26 6.12 -13.42
N VAL A 201 -2.70 5.29 -14.34
CA VAL A 201 -3.44 4.04 -14.06
C VAL A 201 -2.59 2.87 -14.54
N PRO A 202 -1.55 2.47 -13.77
CA PRO A 202 -0.62 1.42 -14.17
C PRO A 202 -1.29 0.06 -14.39
N PHE A 203 -2.41 -0.20 -13.71
CA PHE A 203 -3.05 -1.49 -13.78
C PHE A 203 -4.57 -1.40 -13.62
N GLU A 204 -5.28 -2.05 -14.54
CA GLU A 204 -6.72 -2.19 -14.51
C GLU A 204 -7.12 -3.65 -14.79
N ILE A 205 -7.90 -4.25 -13.91
CA ILE A 205 -8.56 -5.54 -14.13
C ILE A 205 -10.06 -5.40 -13.90
N GLY A 206 -10.84 -5.53 -14.96
CA GLY A 206 -12.29 -5.65 -14.89
C GLY A 206 -12.72 -7.05 -14.43
N LEU A 207 -13.94 -7.18 -13.95
CA LEU A 207 -14.60 -8.48 -13.89
C LEU A 207 -14.76 -8.96 -15.33
N LYS A 208 -14.14 -10.08 -15.68
CA LYS A 208 -14.56 -10.81 -16.88
C LYS A 208 -15.95 -11.38 -16.57
N GLU A 209 -16.95 -10.95 -17.33
CA GLU A 209 -18.26 -11.60 -17.42
C GLU A 209 -18.11 -13.07 -17.85
#